data_67505e8dce1a37d9ddc15f4e9cb1531f
#
_entry.id   67505e8dce1a37d9ddc15f4e9cb1531f
#
_cell.length_a   1.000
_cell.length_b   1.000
_cell.length_c   1.000
_cell.angle_alpha   90.00
_cell.angle_beta   90.00
_cell.angle_gamma   90.00
#
_symmetry.space_group_name_H-M   'P 1'
#
loop_
_entity.id
_entity.type
_entity.pdbx_description
1 polymer ?
#
loop_
_entity_poly.entity_id
_entity_poly.type
_entity_poly.pdbx_seq_one_letter_code
_entity_poly.pdbx_strand_id
1 'polypeptide(L)'
;MNREQLFEQIKLKRSFLCIGLDTDILKIPSHLNDTSDPIFAFNKEIIDATQDLCVAYKPNLAFYESHGVAGWISLEKTVKYIREKYPEQFIIADAKRGDIGNTSNLYARAFFEQMDFDALTVAPYMGEDSIKPFLTYPDRWAILLALTSNKGAADFQYLKNAETGDQLFETVLKTSRQWGTTDNMMYVVGATKAEKLEEIRELVPDHFLLVPGVGEQGGSLEEVAKYGMNDQCGLLVNSSRQIIYASDGGDFAEKARNEAVNVQLEMEELLLEADLL
;
A
#
# COMPACT_ATOMS: atom_id res chain seq x y z
N MET A 1 -9.64 9.25 -4.48
CA MET A 1 -9.24 8.88 -5.88
C MET A 1 -9.96 7.60 -6.27
N ASN A 2 -10.66 7.57 -7.40
CA ASN A 2 -11.33 6.37 -7.91
C ASN A 2 -10.37 5.49 -8.76
N ARG A 3 -10.85 4.31 -9.21
CA ARG A 3 -10.08 3.32 -9.96
C ARG A 3 -9.52 3.86 -11.28
N GLU A 4 -10.34 4.56 -12.04
CA GLU A 4 -9.96 5.13 -13.34
C GLU A 4 -8.86 6.18 -13.17
N GLN A 5 -9.02 7.07 -12.18
CA GLN A 5 -8.01 8.08 -11.84
C GLN A 5 -6.69 7.45 -11.42
N LEU A 6 -6.72 6.36 -10.64
CA LEU A 6 -5.50 5.65 -10.24
C LEU A 6 -4.79 5.03 -11.45
N PHE A 7 -5.53 4.41 -12.37
CA PHE A 7 -4.95 3.86 -13.60
C PHE A 7 -4.38 4.95 -14.51
N GLU A 8 -5.05 6.11 -14.64
CA GLU A 8 -4.50 7.25 -15.38
C GLU A 8 -3.18 7.76 -14.75
N GLN A 9 -3.07 7.78 -13.41
CA GLN A 9 -1.80 8.13 -12.76
C GLN A 9 -0.71 7.09 -13.04
N ILE A 10 -1.04 5.80 -13.09
CA ILE A 10 -0.10 4.73 -13.47
C ILE A 10 0.44 4.98 -14.88
N LYS A 11 -0.41 5.27 -15.84
CA LYS A 11 -0.02 5.57 -17.22
C LYS A 11 0.82 6.86 -17.32
N LEU A 12 0.37 7.92 -16.66
CA LEU A 12 1.05 9.23 -16.70
C LEU A 12 2.46 9.15 -16.12
N LYS A 13 2.62 8.49 -14.97
CA LYS A 13 3.91 8.34 -14.29
C LYS A 13 4.72 7.13 -14.77
N ARG A 14 4.11 6.31 -15.63
CA ARG A 14 4.68 5.04 -16.12
C ARG A 14 5.18 4.17 -14.98
N SER A 15 4.38 4.08 -13.92
CA SER A 15 4.78 3.50 -12.65
C SER A 15 3.57 3.00 -11.89
N PHE A 16 3.68 1.84 -11.26
CA PHE A 16 2.74 1.34 -10.27
C PHE A 16 3.40 1.22 -8.89
N LEU A 17 4.41 2.06 -8.66
CA LEU A 17 5.16 2.14 -7.41
C LEU A 17 4.33 2.80 -6.30
N CYS A 18 4.32 2.15 -5.15
CA CYS A 18 3.87 2.68 -3.87
C CYS A 18 5.08 2.82 -2.94
N ILE A 19 5.41 4.04 -2.51
CA ILE A 19 6.53 4.26 -1.58
C ILE A 19 6.02 4.19 -0.15
N GLY A 20 6.58 3.26 0.64
CA GLY A 20 6.30 3.16 2.06
C GLY A 20 7.03 4.24 2.86
N LEU A 21 6.29 5.03 3.64
CA LEU A 21 6.85 6.02 4.57
C LEU A 21 6.96 5.40 5.98
N ASP A 22 7.79 4.36 6.09
CA ASP A 22 8.04 3.59 7.32
C ASP A 22 9.19 4.26 8.09
N THR A 23 8.98 5.51 8.51
CA THR A 23 10.02 6.42 9.01
C THR A 23 10.40 6.10 10.47
N ASP A 24 11.56 5.51 10.64
CA ASP A 24 12.19 5.22 11.94
C ASP A 24 13.15 6.36 12.30
N ILE A 25 12.88 7.08 13.39
CA ILE A 25 13.69 8.21 13.85
C ILE A 25 15.15 7.85 14.11
N LEU A 26 15.44 6.56 14.34
CA LEU A 26 16.81 6.06 14.56
C LEU A 26 17.59 5.86 13.25
N LYS A 27 16.93 5.96 12.10
CA LYS A 27 17.51 5.72 10.77
C LYS A 27 17.53 6.94 9.88
N ILE A 28 16.87 8.02 10.28
CA ILE A 28 16.90 9.27 9.50
C ILE A 28 18.25 9.97 9.65
N PRO A 29 18.67 10.82 8.69
CA PRO A 29 19.88 11.60 8.78
C PRO A 29 19.93 12.46 10.06
N SER A 30 21.09 12.44 10.74
CA SER A 30 21.23 13.05 12.06
C SER A 30 20.95 14.56 12.09
N HIS A 31 21.19 15.29 10.98
CA HIS A 31 20.91 16.71 10.89
C HIS A 31 19.42 17.06 10.98
N LEU A 32 18.53 16.12 10.72
CA LEU A 32 17.09 16.30 10.85
C LEU A 32 16.62 16.24 12.32
N ASN A 33 17.41 15.64 13.21
CA ASN A 33 17.06 15.53 14.63
C ASN A 33 16.93 16.88 15.32
N ASP A 34 17.57 17.92 14.79
CA ASP A 34 17.51 19.30 15.32
C ASP A 34 16.25 20.05 14.84
N THR A 35 15.43 19.46 13.98
CA THR A 35 14.17 20.06 13.53
C THR A 35 13.07 19.86 14.57
N SER A 36 12.04 20.68 14.52
CA SER A 36 10.89 20.57 15.44
C SER A 36 10.04 19.30 15.25
N ASP A 37 10.16 18.65 14.08
CA ASP A 37 9.42 17.45 13.71
C ASP A 37 10.27 16.63 12.70
N PRO A 38 11.22 15.82 13.19
CA PRO A 38 12.16 15.08 12.34
C PRO A 38 11.49 14.11 11.40
N ILE A 39 10.42 13.44 11.84
CA ILE A 39 9.67 12.47 11.01
C ILE A 39 9.02 13.19 9.83
N PHE A 40 8.33 14.30 10.08
CA PHE A 40 7.72 15.08 9.00
C PHE A 40 8.78 15.72 8.09
N ALA A 41 9.88 16.24 8.63
CA ALA A 41 10.96 16.82 7.84
C ALA A 41 11.55 15.79 6.87
N PHE A 42 11.83 14.58 7.34
CA PHE A 42 12.29 13.47 6.51
C PHE A 42 11.28 13.09 5.43
N ASN A 43 10.02 12.84 5.83
CA ASN A 43 8.95 12.46 4.88
C ASN A 43 8.78 13.51 3.78
N LYS A 44 8.80 14.78 4.14
CA LYS A 44 8.66 15.89 3.20
C LYS A 44 9.72 15.85 2.10
N GLU A 45 10.99 15.69 2.46
CA GLU A 45 12.08 15.64 1.48
C GLU A 45 12.02 14.38 0.60
N ILE A 46 11.64 13.22 1.16
CA ILE A 46 11.39 12.00 0.38
C ILE A 46 10.24 12.21 -0.62
N ILE A 47 9.13 12.78 -0.18
CA ILE A 47 7.97 13.05 -1.04
C ILE A 47 8.34 14.01 -2.16
N ASP A 48 8.99 15.14 -1.85
CA ASP A 48 9.40 16.13 -2.84
C ASP A 48 10.34 15.53 -3.91
N ALA A 49 11.20 14.60 -3.50
CA ALA A 49 12.15 13.95 -4.39
C ALA A 49 11.55 12.84 -5.27
N THR A 50 10.40 12.25 -4.90
CA THR A 50 9.92 11.01 -5.53
C THR A 50 8.48 11.07 -6.06
N GLN A 51 7.76 12.17 -5.86
CA GLN A 51 6.34 12.29 -6.17
C GLN A 51 5.98 12.07 -7.65
N ASP A 52 6.88 12.36 -8.57
CA ASP A 52 6.73 12.15 -10.01
C ASP A 52 7.03 10.71 -10.47
N LEU A 53 7.59 9.87 -9.59
CA LEU A 53 8.05 8.50 -9.86
C LEU A 53 7.12 7.42 -9.26
N CYS A 54 6.22 7.79 -8.36
CA CYS A 54 5.31 6.85 -7.72
C CYS A 54 3.86 7.34 -7.79
N VAL A 55 2.92 6.43 -7.74
CA VAL A 55 1.48 6.75 -7.74
C VAL A 55 0.89 6.80 -6.34
N ALA A 56 1.57 6.22 -5.36
CA ALA A 56 1.06 6.13 -4.00
C ALA A 56 2.13 6.32 -2.94
N TYR A 57 1.71 6.86 -1.79
CA TYR A 57 2.47 6.84 -0.54
C TYR A 57 1.72 6.05 0.52
N LYS A 58 2.46 5.24 1.27
CA LYS A 58 1.89 4.35 2.29
C LYS A 58 2.63 4.48 3.63
N PRO A 59 2.26 5.43 4.49
CA PRO A 59 2.75 5.42 5.87
C PRO A 59 2.23 4.17 6.62
N ASN A 60 3.16 3.44 7.24
CA ASN A 60 2.83 2.36 8.15
C ASN A 60 2.64 2.95 9.55
N LEU A 61 1.43 2.86 10.06
CA LEU A 61 1.04 3.55 11.28
C LEU A 61 1.85 3.14 12.51
N ALA A 62 2.37 1.92 12.58
CA ALA A 62 3.19 1.49 13.70
C ALA A 62 4.40 2.40 13.95
N PHE A 63 5.01 2.95 12.89
CA PHE A 63 6.13 3.88 13.00
C PHE A 63 5.74 5.23 13.58
N TYR A 64 4.50 5.63 13.43
CA TYR A 64 3.96 6.89 13.98
C TYR A 64 3.34 6.68 15.37
N GLU A 65 2.52 5.65 15.53
CA GLU A 65 1.87 5.31 16.80
C GLU A 65 2.88 5.06 17.92
N SER A 66 4.05 4.49 17.62
CA SER A 66 5.13 4.25 18.57
C SER A 66 5.70 5.55 19.20
N HIS A 67 5.46 6.70 18.58
CA HIS A 67 5.84 8.02 19.08
C HIS A 67 4.70 8.77 19.78
N GLY A 68 3.58 8.09 20.07
CA GLY A 68 2.42 8.66 20.75
C GLY A 68 1.84 9.86 20.00
N VAL A 69 1.46 10.91 20.74
CA VAL A 69 0.81 12.10 20.15
C VAL A 69 1.70 12.80 19.11
N ALA A 70 3.01 12.86 19.33
CA ALA A 70 3.95 13.48 18.39
C ALA A 70 3.94 12.76 17.04
N GLY A 71 3.93 11.42 17.03
CA GLY A 71 3.86 10.64 15.80
C GLY A 71 2.54 10.85 15.03
N TRP A 72 1.40 10.94 15.73
CA TRP A 72 0.13 11.28 15.10
C TRP A 72 0.14 12.67 14.44
N ILE A 73 0.76 13.66 15.10
CA ILE A 73 0.94 15.00 14.52
C ILE A 73 1.82 14.95 13.28
N SER A 74 2.92 14.20 13.29
CA SER A 74 3.80 14.02 12.14
C SER A 74 3.07 13.34 10.97
N LEU A 75 2.24 12.33 11.25
CA LEU A 75 1.41 11.66 10.26
C LEU A 75 0.40 12.62 9.62
N GLU A 76 -0.34 13.37 10.44
CA GLU A 76 -1.32 14.34 9.96
C GLU A 76 -0.67 15.41 9.08
N LYS A 77 0.48 15.96 9.50
CA LYS A 77 1.26 16.90 8.69
C LYS A 77 1.71 16.31 7.36
N THR A 78 2.16 15.04 7.38
CA THR A 78 2.61 14.34 6.17
C THR A 78 1.46 14.18 5.17
N VAL A 79 0.31 13.69 5.62
CA VAL A 79 -0.88 13.52 4.76
C VAL A 79 -1.36 14.87 4.21
N LYS A 80 -1.48 15.88 5.08
CA LYS A 80 -1.87 17.23 4.68
C LYS A 80 -0.90 17.82 3.64
N TYR A 81 0.41 17.63 3.85
CA TYR A 81 1.43 18.09 2.90
C TYR A 81 1.24 17.45 1.51
N ILE A 82 1.01 16.13 1.45
CA ILE A 82 0.75 15.44 0.18
C ILE A 82 -0.51 16.00 -0.47
N ARG A 83 -1.62 16.14 0.27
CA ARG A 83 -2.89 16.66 -0.27
C ARG A 83 -2.78 18.08 -0.82
N GLU A 84 -2.01 18.94 -0.17
CA GLU A 84 -1.84 20.34 -0.58
C GLU A 84 -0.88 20.52 -1.76
N LYS A 85 0.16 19.70 -1.85
CA LYS A 85 1.23 19.85 -2.86
C LYS A 85 1.10 18.91 -4.04
N TYR A 86 0.60 17.71 -3.80
CA TYR A 86 0.56 16.61 -4.76
C TYR A 86 -0.80 15.90 -4.67
N PRO A 87 -1.93 16.59 -4.96
CA PRO A 87 -3.28 16.06 -4.76
C PRO A 87 -3.59 14.82 -5.60
N GLU A 88 -2.81 14.56 -6.63
CA GLU A 88 -2.89 13.39 -7.50
C GLU A 88 -2.26 12.12 -6.90
N GLN A 89 -1.64 12.20 -5.72
CA GLN A 89 -1.07 11.04 -5.06
C GLN A 89 -2.15 10.23 -4.33
N PHE A 90 -2.10 8.91 -4.50
CA PHE A 90 -2.92 7.99 -3.73
C PHE A 90 -2.29 7.74 -2.35
N ILE A 91 -3.03 7.94 -1.26
CA ILE A 91 -2.48 7.82 0.09
C ILE A 91 -3.13 6.65 0.82
N ILE A 92 -2.31 5.69 1.24
CA ILE A 92 -2.73 4.46 1.90
C ILE A 92 -2.35 4.51 3.38
N ALA A 93 -3.32 4.43 4.29
CA ALA A 93 -3.06 4.16 5.70
C ALA A 93 -2.79 2.67 5.91
N ASP A 94 -1.54 2.29 6.14
CA ASP A 94 -1.21 0.91 6.47
C ASP A 94 -1.39 0.66 7.99
N ALA A 95 -2.66 0.53 8.39
CA ALA A 95 -3.12 0.52 9.78
C ALA A 95 -3.65 -0.83 10.25
N LYS A 96 -4.03 -1.70 9.31
CA LYS A 96 -4.58 -3.05 9.58
C LYS A 96 -5.71 -3.02 10.62
N ARG A 97 -6.64 -2.07 10.44
CA ARG A 97 -7.79 -1.89 11.34
C ARG A 97 -8.85 -2.96 11.09
N GLY A 98 -9.71 -3.13 12.06
CA GLY A 98 -10.87 -3.99 12.01
C GLY A 98 -11.51 -4.03 13.38
N ASP A 99 -12.85 -3.88 13.41
CA ASP A 99 -13.68 -3.98 14.59
C ASP A 99 -15.13 -4.20 14.12
N ILE A 100 -16.06 -4.41 15.02
CA ILE A 100 -17.46 -4.68 14.66
C ILE A 100 -18.29 -3.39 14.66
N GLY A 101 -19.28 -3.35 13.74
CA GLY A 101 -20.37 -2.38 13.74
C GLY A 101 -19.90 -0.92 13.86
N ASN A 102 -20.42 -0.23 14.89
CA ASN A 102 -20.16 1.20 15.09
C ASN A 102 -18.68 1.53 15.31
N THR A 103 -17.89 0.66 15.92
CA THR A 103 -16.45 0.90 16.16
C THR A 103 -15.68 0.95 14.83
N SER A 104 -15.98 0.09 13.86
CA SER A 104 -15.41 0.18 12.51
C SER A 104 -15.80 1.47 11.80
N ASN A 105 -17.02 1.98 11.99
CA ASN A 105 -17.41 3.31 11.47
C ASN A 105 -16.55 4.44 12.05
N LEU A 106 -16.17 4.36 13.33
CA LEU A 106 -15.31 5.35 13.97
C LEU A 106 -13.90 5.31 13.37
N TYR A 107 -13.36 4.12 13.08
CA TYR A 107 -12.09 3.99 12.36
C TYR A 107 -12.19 4.55 10.93
N ALA A 108 -13.23 4.20 10.19
CA ALA A 108 -13.43 4.73 8.82
C ALA A 108 -13.48 6.26 8.83
N ARG A 109 -14.23 6.86 9.75
CA ARG A 109 -14.31 8.32 9.91
C ARG A 109 -12.95 8.93 10.24
N ALA A 110 -12.17 8.33 11.14
CA ALA A 110 -10.85 8.84 11.51
C ALA A 110 -9.91 8.92 10.32
N PHE A 111 -9.86 7.87 9.48
CA PHE A 111 -8.93 7.82 8.37
C PHE A 111 -9.45 8.52 7.11
N PHE A 112 -10.73 8.41 6.80
CA PHE A 112 -11.27 8.93 5.55
C PHE A 112 -11.77 10.37 5.66
N GLU A 113 -12.35 10.78 6.81
CA GLU A 113 -12.88 12.12 6.97
C GLU A 113 -11.90 13.07 7.67
N GLN A 114 -11.24 12.61 8.75
CA GLN A 114 -10.38 13.48 9.55
C GLN A 114 -8.97 13.59 8.96
N MET A 115 -8.39 12.48 8.50
CA MET A 115 -7.02 12.43 7.99
C MET A 115 -6.93 12.41 6.46
N ASP A 116 -8.05 12.27 5.75
CA ASP A 116 -8.17 12.31 4.29
C ASP A 116 -7.30 11.28 3.53
N PHE A 117 -7.19 10.04 4.04
CA PHE A 117 -6.60 8.93 3.29
C PHE A 117 -7.53 8.45 2.18
N ASP A 118 -6.98 8.00 1.04
CA ASP A 118 -7.74 7.32 -0.02
C ASP A 118 -8.06 5.88 0.35
N ALA A 119 -7.16 5.22 1.04
CA ALA A 119 -7.27 3.79 1.36
C ALA A 119 -6.80 3.46 2.77
N LEU A 120 -7.35 2.37 3.30
CA LEU A 120 -7.00 1.83 4.61
C LEU A 120 -6.83 0.32 4.53
N THR A 121 -5.71 -0.22 5.04
CA THR A 121 -5.55 -1.66 5.20
C THR A 121 -6.42 -2.18 6.35
N VAL A 122 -7.14 -3.27 6.10
CA VAL A 122 -8.11 -3.86 7.04
C VAL A 122 -7.91 -5.37 7.17
N ALA A 123 -8.25 -5.93 8.34
CA ALA A 123 -8.13 -7.35 8.63
C ALA A 123 -9.47 -8.07 8.48
N PRO A 124 -9.54 -9.21 7.75
CA PRO A 124 -10.81 -9.88 7.44
C PRO A 124 -11.35 -10.79 8.54
N TYR A 125 -10.57 -11.06 9.59
CA TYR A 125 -10.83 -12.14 10.55
C TYR A 125 -12.20 -12.08 11.21
N MET A 126 -12.75 -10.88 11.43
CA MET A 126 -14.07 -10.70 12.06
C MET A 126 -15.24 -10.70 11.06
N GLY A 127 -14.99 -10.91 9.76
CA GLY A 127 -16.03 -11.05 8.76
C GLY A 127 -16.58 -9.75 8.16
N GLU A 128 -17.70 -9.87 7.45
CA GLU A 128 -18.27 -8.82 6.59
C GLU A 128 -18.64 -7.54 7.35
N ASP A 129 -19.28 -7.67 8.50
CA ASP A 129 -19.74 -6.53 9.30
C ASP A 129 -18.60 -5.67 9.84
N SER A 130 -17.39 -6.22 9.92
CA SER A 130 -16.18 -5.47 10.28
C SER A 130 -15.59 -4.66 9.12
N ILE A 131 -15.89 -5.05 7.88
CA ILE A 131 -15.35 -4.46 6.66
C ILE A 131 -16.33 -3.49 5.99
N LYS A 132 -17.62 -3.81 5.96
CA LYS A 132 -18.66 -2.98 5.34
C LYS A 132 -18.60 -1.49 5.69
N PRO A 133 -18.34 -1.08 6.95
CA PRO A 133 -18.24 0.33 7.28
C PRO A 133 -17.24 1.12 6.45
N PHE A 134 -16.12 0.51 6.06
CA PHE A 134 -15.10 1.14 5.21
C PHE A 134 -15.53 1.26 3.74
N LEU A 135 -16.43 0.39 3.29
CA LEU A 135 -16.91 0.34 1.90
C LEU A 135 -18.06 1.33 1.61
N THR A 136 -18.56 2.02 2.63
CA THR A 136 -19.66 2.99 2.48
C THR A 136 -19.21 4.38 2.04
N TYR A 137 -17.91 4.63 2.03
CA TYR A 137 -17.34 5.92 1.65
C TYR A 137 -17.07 5.98 0.13
N PRO A 138 -17.66 6.94 -0.58
CA PRO A 138 -17.40 7.10 -2.01
C PRO A 138 -15.94 7.45 -2.26
N ASP A 139 -15.37 6.89 -3.33
CA ASP A 139 -13.99 7.13 -3.75
C ASP A 139 -12.92 6.81 -2.68
N ARG A 140 -13.25 5.93 -1.73
CA ARG A 140 -12.32 5.40 -0.71
C ARG A 140 -12.23 3.88 -0.82
N TRP A 141 -11.11 3.33 -0.34
CA TRP A 141 -10.79 1.93 -0.54
C TRP A 141 -10.49 1.21 0.77
N ALA A 142 -11.08 0.03 0.94
CA ALA A 142 -10.64 -0.94 1.91
C ALA A 142 -9.62 -1.88 1.24
N ILE A 143 -8.41 -1.98 1.79
CA ILE A 143 -7.38 -2.91 1.31
C ILE A 143 -7.33 -4.09 2.28
N LEU A 144 -7.95 -5.21 1.89
CA LEU A 144 -8.14 -6.37 2.74
C LEU A 144 -6.91 -7.27 2.75
N LEU A 145 -6.43 -7.67 3.94
CA LEU A 145 -5.37 -8.66 4.06
C LEU A 145 -5.87 -10.03 3.57
N ALA A 146 -5.23 -10.57 2.52
CA ALA A 146 -5.54 -11.89 1.98
C ALA A 146 -4.41 -12.89 2.24
N LEU A 147 -3.27 -12.73 1.55
CA LEU A 147 -2.11 -13.59 1.72
C LEU A 147 -0.88 -12.74 2.05
N THR A 148 -0.25 -12.98 3.19
CA THR A 148 0.90 -12.21 3.65
C THR A 148 2.21 -12.95 3.45
N SER A 149 3.35 -12.21 3.36
CA SER A 149 4.68 -12.77 3.05
C SER A 149 5.41 -13.36 4.25
N ASN A 150 4.97 -13.09 5.48
CA ASN A 150 5.63 -13.53 6.70
C ASN A 150 5.49 -15.04 6.95
N LYS A 151 6.43 -15.63 7.69
CA LYS A 151 6.41 -17.07 8.01
C LYS A 151 5.15 -17.53 8.76
N GLY A 152 4.61 -16.67 9.66
CA GLY A 152 3.40 -16.95 10.40
C GLY A 152 2.11 -17.03 9.55
N ALA A 153 2.15 -16.65 8.27
CA ALA A 153 1.05 -16.91 7.35
C ALA A 153 0.66 -18.38 7.29
N ALA A 154 1.65 -19.28 7.47
CA ALA A 154 1.42 -20.72 7.49
C ALA A 154 0.56 -21.23 8.66
N ASP A 155 0.45 -20.46 9.73
CA ASP A 155 -0.32 -20.89 10.90
C ASP A 155 -1.84 -20.91 10.60
N PHE A 156 -2.31 -20.03 9.72
CA PHE A 156 -3.74 -19.88 9.40
C PHE A 156 -4.04 -19.82 7.91
N GLN A 157 -3.31 -19.03 7.14
CA GLN A 157 -3.73 -18.65 5.79
C GLN A 157 -3.76 -19.83 4.81
N TYR A 158 -2.99 -20.89 5.08
CA TYR A 158 -2.94 -22.13 4.28
C TYR A 158 -3.79 -23.27 4.85
N LEU A 159 -4.51 -23.05 5.97
CA LEU A 159 -5.45 -24.05 6.50
C LEU A 159 -6.55 -24.31 5.47
N LYS A 160 -6.82 -25.58 5.21
CA LYS A 160 -7.84 -25.99 4.24
C LYS A 160 -9.21 -26.11 4.89
N ASN A 161 -10.20 -25.55 4.24
CA ASN A 161 -11.60 -25.80 4.56
C ASN A 161 -11.92 -27.27 4.25
N ALA A 162 -12.48 -28.00 5.21
CA ALA A 162 -12.78 -29.43 5.06
C ALA A 162 -13.90 -29.73 4.05
N GLU A 163 -14.79 -28.77 3.78
CA GLU A 163 -15.92 -28.92 2.86
C GLU A 163 -15.55 -28.56 1.41
N THR A 164 -14.82 -27.45 1.23
CA THR A 164 -14.52 -26.91 -0.10
C THR A 164 -13.12 -27.30 -0.61
N GLY A 165 -12.22 -27.65 0.30
CA GLY A 165 -10.79 -27.85 0.01
C GLY A 165 -9.98 -26.55 -0.16
N ASP A 166 -10.64 -25.39 -0.17
CA ASP A 166 -10.00 -24.08 -0.31
C ASP A 166 -9.10 -23.77 0.88
N GLN A 167 -7.99 -23.11 0.62
CA GLN A 167 -7.17 -22.52 1.68
C GLN A 167 -7.88 -21.29 2.29
N LEU A 168 -7.53 -20.92 3.53
CA LEU A 168 -8.22 -19.82 4.20
C LEU A 168 -8.09 -18.50 3.41
N PHE A 169 -6.90 -18.20 2.83
CA PHE A 169 -6.75 -16.98 2.04
C PHE A 169 -7.64 -16.99 0.78
N GLU A 170 -7.84 -18.15 0.14
CA GLU A 170 -8.76 -18.30 -0.99
C GLU A 170 -10.21 -18.10 -0.56
N THR A 171 -10.58 -18.66 0.61
CA THR A 171 -11.90 -18.44 1.21
C THR A 171 -12.12 -16.95 1.50
N VAL A 172 -11.12 -16.25 2.03
CA VAL A 172 -11.19 -14.79 2.25
C VAL A 172 -11.45 -14.06 0.94
N LEU A 173 -10.70 -14.34 -0.14
CA LEU A 173 -10.89 -13.71 -1.44
C LEU A 173 -12.28 -14.00 -2.03
N LYS A 174 -12.69 -15.27 -2.09
CA LYS A 174 -13.98 -15.72 -2.64
C LYS A 174 -15.17 -15.11 -1.91
N THR A 175 -15.07 -14.99 -0.59
CA THR A 175 -16.15 -14.45 0.24
C THR A 175 -16.19 -12.93 0.18
N SER A 176 -15.05 -12.27 0.38
CA SER A 176 -15.01 -10.81 0.51
C SER A 176 -15.28 -10.06 -0.80
N ARG A 177 -15.00 -10.65 -1.96
CA ARG A 177 -15.37 -10.03 -3.26
C ARG A 177 -16.89 -9.81 -3.42
N GLN A 178 -17.70 -10.41 -2.54
CA GLN A 178 -19.16 -10.18 -2.50
C GLN A 178 -19.53 -9.00 -1.59
N TRP A 179 -18.60 -8.49 -0.77
CA TRP A 179 -18.85 -7.39 0.16
C TRP A 179 -18.65 -6.02 -0.45
N GLY A 180 -17.69 -5.92 -1.40
CA GLY A 180 -17.33 -4.71 -2.11
C GLY A 180 -17.26 -4.91 -3.62
N THR A 181 -16.72 -3.92 -4.30
CA THR A 181 -16.52 -3.91 -5.74
C THR A 181 -15.05 -3.67 -6.08
N THR A 182 -14.72 -3.79 -7.35
CA THR A 182 -13.40 -3.42 -7.89
C THR A 182 -13.07 -1.94 -7.74
N ASP A 183 -14.03 -1.10 -7.34
CA ASP A 183 -13.87 0.35 -7.21
C ASP A 183 -13.69 0.82 -5.77
N ASN A 184 -13.88 -0.09 -4.79
CA ASN A 184 -13.76 0.26 -3.38
C ASN A 184 -13.04 -0.80 -2.53
N MET A 185 -12.60 -1.92 -3.15
CA MET A 185 -11.86 -2.97 -2.45
C MET A 185 -10.62 -3.39 -3.22
N MET A 186 -9.50 -3.48 -2.51
CA MET A 186 -8.22 -4.03 -2.95
C MET A 186 -7.80 -5.15 -1.99
N TYR A 187 -6.74 -5.89 -2.35
CA TYR A 187 -6.21 -6.95 -1.50
C TYR A 187 -4.71 -6.81 -1.28
N VAL A 188 -4.24 -7.11 -0.06
CA VAL A 188 -2.81 -7.27 0.22
C VAL A 188 -2.40 -8.69 -0.13
N VAL A 189 -1.41 -8.81 -1.00
CA VAL A 189 -0.81 -10.09 -1.41
C VAL A 189 0.70 -9.98 -1.41
N GLY A 190 1.39 -10.81 -0.62
CA GLY A 190 2.85 -10.77 -0.50
C GLY A 190 3.56 -11.26 -1.77
N ALA A 191 4.63 -10.55 -2.17
CA ALA A 191 5.42 -10.83 -3.39
C ALA A 191 6.26 -12.12 -3.34
N THR A 192 6.49 -12.71 -2.16
CA THR A 192 7.42 -13.83 -1.98
C THR A 192 6.98 -15.16 -2.60
N LYS A 193 5.81 -15.18 -3.22
CA LYS A 193 5.21 -16.33 -3.93
C LYS A 193 4.49 -15.85 -5.17
N ALA A 194 5.25 -15.35 -6.13
CA ALA A 194 4.70 -14.79 -7.36
C ALA A 194 3.77 -15.78 -8.11
N GLU A 195 4.08 -17.08 -8.09
CA GLU A 195 3.21 -18.13 -8.66
C GLU A 195 1.80 -18.15 -8.05
N LYS A 196 1.67 -17.74 -6.76
CA LYS A 196 0.36 -17.61 -6.12
C LYS A 196 -0.45 -16.40 -6.61
N LEU A 197 0.21 -15.42 -7.23
CA LEU A 197 -0.49 -14.28 -7.83
C LEU A 197 -1.37 -14.71 -8.99
N GLU A 198 -0.97 -15.72 -9.78
CA GLU A 198 -1.79 -16.29 -10.85
C GLU A 198 -3.09 -16.89 -10.30
N GLU A 199 -3.00 -17.76 -9.27
CA GLU A 199 -4.16 -18.35 -8.60
C GLU A 199 -5.07 -17.25 -7.98
N ILE A 200 -4.45 -16.24 -7.37
CA ILE A 200 -5.18 -15.11 -6.76
C ILE A 200 -5.86 -14.28 -7.83
N ARG A 201 -5.20 -14.03 -8.96
CA ARG A 201 -5.76 -13.27 -10.07
C ARG A 201 -6.98 -13.98 -10.70
N GLU A 202 -6.99 -15.30 -10.77
CA GLU A 202 -8.18 -16.07 -11.17
C GLU A 202 -9.37 -15.84 -10.23
N LEU A 203 -9.12 -15.67 -8.93
CA LEU A 203 -10.17 -15.42 -7.93
C LEU A 203 -10.67 -13.97 -7.93
N VAL A 204 -9.79 -13.02 -8.19
CA VAL A 204 -10.05 -11.57 -8.14
C VAL A 204 -9.46 -10.87 -9.37
N PRO A 205 -9.96 -11.18 -10.58
CA PRO A 205 -9.34 -10.80 -11.86
C PRO A 205 -9.17 -9.28 -12.01
N ASP A 206 -10.13 -8.51 -11.53
CA ASP A 206 -10.19 -7.07 -11.78
C ASP A 206 -9.78 -6.19 -10.59
N HIS A 207 -9.54 -6.78 -9.40
CA HIS A 207 -9.19 -5.99 -8.21
C HIS A 207 -7.72 -5.54 -8.25
N PHE A 208 -7.45 -4.36 -7.71
CA PHE A 208 -6.08 -3.96 -7.43
C PHE A 208 -5.49 -4.80 -6.28
N LEU A 209 -4.21 -5.15 -6.43
CA LEU A 209 -3.43 -5.85 -5.41
C LEU A 209 -2.34 -4.92 -4.89
N LEU A 210 -2.30 -4.71 -3.57
CA LEU A 210 -1.17 -4.09 -2.89
C LEU A 210 -0.16 -5.21 -2.59
N VAL A 211 1.02 -5.12 -3.21
CA VAL A 211 2.04 -6.17 -3.17
C VAL A 211 3.28 -5.68 -2.42
N PRO A 212 3.40 -5.96 -1.11
CA PRO A 212 4.62 -5.67 -0.35
C PRO A 212 5.67 -6.76 -0.53
N GLY A 213 6.95 -6.39 -0.35
CA GLY A 213 8.05 -7.35 -0.26
C GLY A 213 8.82 -7.61 -1.56
N VAL A 214 8.64 -6.79 -2.58
CA VAL A 214 9.48 -6.81 -3.78
C VAL A 214 10.87 -6.26 -3.44
N GLY A 215 11.92 -6.88 -3.98
CA GLY A 215 13.32 -6.54 -3.74
C GLY A 215 13.80 -7.03 -2.38
N GLU A 216 13.57 -6.31 -1.32
CA GLU A 216 14.14 -6.55 0.02
C GLU A 216 13.75 -7.91 0.65
N GLN A 217 12.57 -8.42 0.37
CA GLN A 217 12.10 -9.74 0.85
C GLN A 217 12.30 -10.85 -0.19
N GLY A 218 12.98 -10.56 -1.31
CA GLY A 218 13.31 -11.53 -2.36
C GLY A 218 12.22 -11.73 -3.42
N GLY A 219 11.16 -10.93 -3.45
CA GLY A 219 10.19 -10.93 -4.55
C GLY A 219 10.76 -10.24 -5.79
N SER A 220 10.60 -10.83 -6.98
CA SER A 220 10.95 -10.23 -8.27
C SER A 220 9.81 -9.34 -8.76
N LEU A 221 10.13 -8.13 -9.22
CA LEU A 221 9.15 -7.22 -9.81
C LEU A 221 8.60 -7.79 -11.12
N GLU A 222 9.47 -8.36 -11.94
CA GLU A 222 9.10 -9.04 -13.19
C GLU A 222 8.09 -10.17 -12.95
N GLU A 223 8.36 -11.06 -11.97
CA GLU A 223 7.43 -12.14 -11.65
C GLU A 223 6.10 -11.64 -11.11
N VAL A 224 6.12 -10.59 -10.26
CA VAL A 224 4.90 -9.96 -9.75
C VAL A 224 4.08 -9.36 -10.88
N ALA A 225 4.71 -8.68 -11.83
CA ALA A 225 4.05 -8.14 -13.02
C ALA A 225 3.47 -9.24 -13.90
N LYS A 226 4.29 -10.24 -14.24
CA LYS A 226 3.91 -11.38 -15.10
C LYS A 226 2.66 -12.11 -14.62
N TYR A 227 2.56 -12.38 -13.32
CA TYR A 227 1.45 -13.16 -12.76
C TYR A 227 0.32 -12.31 -12.15
N GLY A 228 0.60 -11.04 -11.86
CA GLY A 228 -0.34 -10.18 -11.13
C GLY A 228 -0.96 -9.06 -11.94
N MET A 229 -0.44 -8.68 -13.10
CA MET A 229 -1.05 -7.63 -13.93
C MET A 229 -2.38 -8.07 -14.55
N ASN A 230 -3.23 -7.08 -14.81
CA ASN A 230 -4.46 -7.19 -15.59
C ASN A 230 -4.58 -6.01 -16.57
N ASP A 231 -5.70 -5.91 -17.29
CA ASP A 231 -5.94 -4.89 -18.34
C ASP A 231 -5.88 -3.43 -17.85
N GLN A 232 -5.82 -3.20 -16.54
CA GLN A 232 -5.64 -1.88 -15.92
C GLN A 232 -4.46 -1.86 -14.96
N CYS A 233 -3.39 -2.59 -15.27
CA CYS A 233 -2.28 -2.87 -14.38
C CYS A 233 -2.68 -3.70 -13.16
N GLY A 234 -3.65 -3.25 -12.34
CA GLY A 234 -4.18 -3.97 -11.20
C GLY A 234 -3.19 -4.18 -10.04
N LEU A 235 -2.06 -3.51 -10.07
CA LEU A 235 -0.98 -3.65 -9.07
C LEU A 235 -0.60 -2.30 -8.45
N LEU A 236 -0.31 -2.33 -7.15
CA LEU A 236 0.46 -1.32 -6.43
C LEU A 236 1.60 -2.06 -5.72
N VAL A 237 2.81 -1.93 -6.22
CA VAL A 237 3.99 -2.59 -5.63
C VAL A 237 4.64 -1.68 -4.61
N ASN A 238 4.70 -2.14 -3.34
CA ASN A 238 5.26 -1.34 -2.27
C ASN A 238 6.76 -1.59 -2.08
N SER A 239 7.56 -0.53 -2.22
CA SER A 239 8.95 -0.46 -1.79
C SER A 239 9.10 0.60 -0.70
N SER A 240 9.79 0.29 0.39
CA SER A 240 9.99 1.22 1.52
C SER A 240 11.48 1.46 1.75
N ARG A 241 12.13 0.63 2.56
CA ARG A 241 13.48 0.83 3.09
C ARG A 241 14.55 0.97 2.01
N GLN A 242 14.44 0.25 0.91
CA GLN A 242 15.35 0.35 -0.22
C GLN A 242 15.39 1.78 -0.78
N ILE A 243 14.24 2.46 -0.79
CA ILE A 243 14.13 3.83 -1.31
C ILE A 243 14.45 4.84 -0.21
N ILE A 244 13.69 4.84 0.89
CA ILE A 244 13.76 5.93 1.87
C ILE A 244 15.05 5.94 2.70
N TYR A 245 15.77 4.82 2.77
CA TYR A 245 17.05 4.69 3.48
C TYR A 245 18.22 4.38 2.55
N ALA A 246 18.17 4.83 1.30
CA ALA A 246 19.25 4.68 0.33
C ALA A 246 20.55 5.41 0.73
N SER A 247 20.44 6.41 1.61
CA SER A 247 21.56 7.09 2.27
C SER A 247 21.14 7.59 3.65
N ASP A 248 22.08 7.69 4.58
CA ASP A 248 21.94 8.31 5.90
C ASP A 248 22.61 9.70 5.98
N GLY A 249 23.13 10.19 4.85
CA GLY A 249 23.79 11.49 4.70
C GLY A 249 22.84 12.62 4.34
N GLY A 250 23.41 13.81 4.08
CA GLY A 250 22.67 14.99 3.61
C GLY A 250 22.11 14.84 2.18
N ASP A 251 22.51 13.81 1.44
CA ASP A 251 22.08 13.48 0.09
C ASP A 251 20.95 12.44 0.06
N PHE A 252 20.34 12.13 1.20
CA PHE A 252 19.35 11.02 1.35
C PHE A 252 18.17 11.15 0.38
N ALA A 253 17.64 12.35 0.17
CA ALA A 253 16.53 12.58 -0.75
C ALA A 253 16.93 12.35 -2.22
N GLU A 254 18.15 12.77 -2.61
CA GLU A 254 18.70 12.51 -3.95
C GLU A 254 18.91 11.00 -4.16
N LYS A 255 19.45 10.29 -3.17
CA LYS A 255 19.64 8.83 -3.25
C LYS A 255 18.31 8.09 -3.30
N ALA A 256 17.33 8.51 -2.49
CA ALA A 256 15.97 7.97 -2.56
C ALA A 256 15.35 8.16 -3.96
N ARG A 257 15.53 9.33 -4.58
CA ARG A 257 15.09 9.56 -5.96
C ARG A 257 15.76 8.59 -6.93
N ASN A 258 17.07 8.40 -6.83
CA ASN A 258 17.82 7.51 -7.73
C ASN A 258 17.31 6.06 -7.63
N GLU A 259 17.03 5.56 -6.42
CA GLU A 259 16.42 4.24 -6.25
C GLU A 259 14.99 4.18 -6.79
N ALA A 260 14.19 5.23 -6.58
CA ALA A 260 12.84 5.29 -7.14
C ALA A 260 12.84 5.34 -8.67
N VAL A 261 13.80 6.03 -9.31
CA VAL A 261 13.99 6.04 -10.76
C VAL A 261 14.31 4.65 -11.29
N ASN A 262 15.20 3.90 -10.63
CA ASN A 262 15.53 2.54 -11.05
C ASN A 262 14.30 1.64 -11.07
N VAL A 263 13.48 1.70 -10.02
CA VAL A 263 12.23 0.92 -9.92
C VAL A 263 11.20 1.39 -10.96
N GLN A 264 11.07 2.71 -11.16
CA GLN A 264 10.14 3.27 -12.14
C GLN A 264 10.47 2.87 -13.57
N LEU A 265 11.76 2.87 -13.95
CA LEU A 265 12.19 2.43 -15.28
C LEU A 265 11.88 0.95 -15.53
N GLU A 266 12.11 0.09 -14.55
CA GLU A 266 11.72 -1.33 -14.64
C GLU A 266 10.20 -1.47 -14.78
N MET A 267 9.40 -0.69 -14.03
CA MET A 267 7.94 -0.68 -14.13
C MET A 267 7.44 -0.18 -15.49
N GLU A 268 8.10 0.82 -16.07
CA GLU A 268 7.78 1.34 -17.40
C GLU A 268 7.97 0.27 -18.48
N GLU A 269 9.07 -0.49 -18.45
CA GLU A 269 9.31 -1.60 -19.37
C GLU A 269 8.21 -2.67 -19.25
N LEU A 270 7.84 -3.05 -18.03
CA LEU A 270 6.78 -4.04 -17.78
C LEU A 270 5.38 -3.56 -18.24
N LEU A 271 5.08 -2.27 -18.09
CA LEU A 271 3.83 -1.68 -18.58
C LEU A 271 3.77 -1.64 -20.10
N LEU A 272 4.91 -1.38 -20.77
CA LEU A 272 5.03 -1.44 -22.24
C LEU A 272 4.87 -2.88 -22.77
N GLU A 273 5.49 -3.85 -22.11
CA GLU A 273 5.35 -5.28 -22.47
C GLU A 273 3.90 -5.78 -22.33
N ALA A 274 3.13 -5.16 -21.43
CA ALA A 274 1.72 -5.49 -21.19
C ALA A 274 0.73 -4.67 -22.08
N ASP A 275 1.21 -3.85 -23.02
CA ASP A 275 0.40 -2.95 -23.88
C ASP A 275 -0.48 -1.97 -23.05
N LEU A 276 0.01 -1.50 -21.91
CA LEU A 276 -0.72 -0.58 -21.00
C LEU A 276 -0.30 0.90 -21.12
N LEU A 277 0.72 1.19 -21.97
CA LEU A 277 1.21 2.55 -22.22
C LEU A 277 1.06 2.95 -23.69
#